data_8bd9598f7d1d6817d22ec1b9337b9298
#
_entry.id   8bd9598f7d1d6817d22ec1b9337b9298
#
_cell.length_a   1.000
_cell.length_b   1.000
_cell.length_c   1.000
_cell.angle_alpha   90.00
_cell.angle_beta   90.00
_cell.angle_gamma   90.00
#
_symmetry.space_group_name_H-M   'P 1'
#
loop_
_entity.id
_entity.type
_entity.pdbx_description
1 polymer ?
#
loop_
_entity_poly.entity_id
_entity_poly.type
_entity_poly.pdbx_seq_one_letter_code
_entity_poly.pdbx_strand_id
1 'polypeptide(L)'
;MAAVEYLGIDVGGTGVKMGIVHSDTGQINSFQSYDTATWRESNHFLERLADAIALQLYQHKNVKKIGIGLPGILTKNRRTLIEITAIPEIDGSPMIDMLEKRFPEHQFFMENDANAAALGEFYFSPDKALMPEDFVFITLGTGVGGAAVIDRKIFLGGDGNAMEPGHVPSKNGKVLERNVGKKEILQLATEMRASYTGKTLLTSDGTISTTALVVAAEEGDELALAIWNEIGTLLGDMLVSLIRILDIKNIFIGGGLSASYDFILPSMEKQLNYWLTPAYLEKLTIKKALLGNDAGLLGAASLCF
;
A
#
# COMPACT_ATOMS: atom_id res chain seq x y z
N MET A 1 11.37 -28.08 -11.84
CA MET A 1 10.15 -27.73 -12.60
C MET A 1 10.43 -26.39 -13.24
N ALA A 2 9.93 -26.11 -14.44
CA ALA A 2 10.05 -24.75 -15.01
C ALA A 2 9.29 -23.79 -14.10
N ALA A 3 9.86 -22.61 -13.81
CA ALA A 3 9.21 -21.58 -13.00
C ALA A 3 7.88 -21.20 -13.68
N VAL A 4 6.83 -21.09 -12.87
CA VAL A 4 5.50 -20.69 -13.37
C VAL A 4 5.48 -19.15 -13.44
N GLU A 5 4.92 -18.63 -14.52
CA GLU A 5 4.77 -17.19 -14.73
C GLU A 5 3.31 -16.78 -14.50
N TYR A 6 3.13 -15.64 -13.85
CA TYR A 6 1.83 -15.03 -13.60
C TYR A 6 1.81 -13.59 -14.09
N LEU A 7 0.67 -13.09 -14.51
CA LEU A 7 0.49 -11.66 -14.75
C LEU A 7 0.02 -11.01 -13.47
N GLY A 8 0.85 -10.14 -12.91
CA GLY A 8 0.49 -9.26 -11.80
C GLY A 8 0.02 -7.90 -12.33
N ILE A 9 -1.03 -7.37 -11.72
CA ILE A 9 -1.61 -6.05 -12.05
C ILE A 9 -1.84 -5.29 -10.75
N ASP A 10 -1.21 -4.14 -10.62
CA ASP A 10 -1.37 -3.21 -9.50
C ASP A 10 -2.10 -1.96 -10.01
N VAL A 11 -3.37 -1.83 -9.63
CA VAL A 11 -4.23 -0.70 -10.00
C VAL A 11 -4.17 0.34 -8.90
N GLY A 12 -3.62 1.50 -9.19
CA GLY A 12 -3.60 2.63 -8.27
C GLY A 12 -4.38 3.84 -8.78
N GLY A 13 -4.64 4.79 -7.90
CA GLY A 13 -5.36 6.03 -8.26
C GLY A 13 -4.64 6.91 -9.28
N THR A 14 -3.33 6.79 -9.44
CA THR A 14 -2.51 7.57 -10.38
C THR A 14 -1.94 6.74 -11.50
N GLY A 15 -1.80 5.42 -11.34
CA GLY A 15 -1.21 4.57 -12.36
C GLY A 15 -1.61 3.12 -12.21
N VAL A 16 -1.63 2.40 -13.32
CA VAL A 16 -1.80 0.96 -13.39
C VAL A 16 -0.48 0.36 -13.83
N LYS A 17 0.06 -0.54 -13.02
CA LYS A 17 1.28 -1.29 -13.33
C LYS A 17 0.92 -2.73 -13.63
N MET A 18 1.58 -3.33 -14.60
CA MET A 18 1.45 -4.75 -14.88
C MET A 18 2.77 -5.34 -15.35
N GLY A 19 2.94 -6.63 -15.09
CA GLY A 19 4.16 -7.33 -15.47
C GLY A 19 4.05 -8.83 -15.26
N ILE A 20 4.87 -9.56 -15.99
CA ILE A 20 4.99 -11.01 -15.86
C ILE A 20 5.95 -11.31 -14.72
N VAL A 21 5.48 -12.04 -13.72
CA VAL A 21 6.22 -12.37 -12.50
C VAL A 21 6.56 -13.84 -12.47
N HIS A 22 7.84 -14.15 -12.25
CA HIS A 22 8.30 -15.51 -11.97
C HIS A 22 7.96 -15.93 -10.53
N SER A 23 7.23 -17.00 -10.37
CA SER A 23 6.74 -17.49 -9.06
C SER A 23 7.83 -17.72 -8.02
N ASP A 24 9.02 -18.15 -8.44
CA ASP A 24 10.08 -18.57 -7.52
C ASP A 24 10.97 -17.41 -7.07
N THR A 25 11.19 -16.44 -7.96
CA THR A 25 12.18 -15.37 -7.76
C THR A 25 11.57 -13.99 -7.57
N GLY A 26 10.31 -13.78 -7.98
CA GLY A 26 9.72 -12.45 -8.05
C GLY A 26 10.30 -11.57 -9.16
N GLN A 27 11.09 -12.12 -10.08
CA GLN A 27 11.59 -11.35 -11.21
C GLN A 27 10.42 -10.88 -12.07
N ILE A 28 10.38 -9.57 -12.32
CA ILE A 28 9.36 -8.94 -13.16
C ILE A 28 9.90 -8.78 -14.56
N ASN A 29 9.20 -9.35 -15.54
CA ASN A 29 9.44 -9.20 -16.97
C ASN A 29 8.27 -8.49 -17.65
N SER A 30 8.49 -7.93 -18.84
CA SER A 30 7.45 -7.25 -19.63
C SER A 30 6.66 -6.19 -18.85
N PHE A 31 7.38 -5.45 -17.98
CA PHE A 31 6.77 -4.40 -17.16
C PHE A 31 6.18 -3.30 -18.03
N GLN A 32 4.95 -2.90 -17.69
CA GLN A 32 4.24 -1.77 -18.29
C GLN A 32 3.59 -0.93 -17.21
N SER A 33 3.52 0.37 -17.45
CA SER A 33 2.84 1.31 -16.58
C SER A 33 1.99 2.25 -17.40
N TYR A 34 0.77 2.49 -16.93
CA TYR A 34 -0.22 3.34 -17.59
C TYR A 34 -0.73 4.40 -16.63
N ASP A 35 -1.08 5.54 -17.15
CA ASP A 35 -1.71 6.61 -16.38
C ASP A 35 -3.20 6.31 -16.15
N THR A 36 -3.64 6.30 -14.89
CA THR A 36 -5.03 6.00 -14.54
C THR A 36 -5.99 7.06 -15.07
N ALA A 37 -5.60 8.35 -15.06
CA ALA A 37 -6.46 9.43 -15.55
C ALA A 37 -6.73 9.26 -17.04
N THR A 38 -5.71 8.91 -17.83
CA THR A 38 -5.86 8.60 -19.27
C THR A 38 -6.81 7.42 -19.49
N TRP A 39 -6.75 6.37 -18.67
CA TRP A 39 -7.64 5.22 -18.81
C TRP A 39 -9.08 5.51 -18.43
N ARG A 40 -9.31 6.47 -17.52
CA ARG A 40 -10.64 6.91 -17.12
C ARG A 40 -11.34 7.79 -18.13
N GLU A 41 -10.63 8.36 -19.09
CA GLU A 41 -11.23 9.18 -20.11
C GLU A 41 -12.39 8.46 -20.80
N SER A 42 -13.55 9.13 -20.87
CA SER A 42 -14.79 8.62 -21.49
C SER A 42 -15.33 7.32 -20.87
N ASN A 43 -15.02 7.04 -19.59
CA ASN A 43 -15.45 5.84 -18.85
C ASN A 43 -14.98 4.51 -19.45
N HIS A 44 -13.79 4.48 -20.06
CA HIS A 44 -13.27 3.29 -20.73
C HIS A 44 -12.23 2.51 -19.91
N PHE A 45 -12.15 2.73 -18.59
CA PHE A 45 -11.13 2.11 -17.74
C PHE A 45 -11.09 0.56 -17.88
N LEU A 46 -12.23 -0.12 -17.75
CA LEU A 46 -12.28 -1.58 -17.83
C LEU A 46 -11.96 -2.12 -19.21
N GLU A 47 -12.34 -1.41 -20.26
CA GLU A 47 -12.01 -1.79 -21.64
C GLU A 47 -10.49 -1.70 -21.88
N ARG A 48 -9.87 -0.58 -21.46
CA ARG A 48 -8.43 -0.36 -21.58
C ARG A 48 -7.62 -1.34 -20.71
N LEU A 49 -8.10 -1.65 -19.52
CA LEU A 49 -7.50 -2.71 -18.68
C LEU A 49 -7.54 -4.06 -19.40
N ALA A 50 -8.68 -4.43 -19.96
CA ALA A 50 -8.81 -5.70 -20.68
C ALA A 50 -7.98 -5.72 -21.97
N ASP A 51 -7.83 -4.61 -22.69
CA ASP A 51 -6.96 -4.53 -23.88
C ASP A 51 -5.48 -4.67 -23.51
N ALA A 52 -5.04 -4.04 -22.43
CA ALA A 52 -3.67 -4.19 -21.92
C ALA A 52 -3.37 -5.63 -21.46
N ILE A 53 -4.35 -6.29 -20.78
CA ILE A 53 -4.25 -7.72 -20.45
C ILE A 53 -4.13 -8.55 -21.72
N ALA A 54 -4.95 -8.30 -22.74
CA ALA A 54 -4.90 -9.04 -24.01
C ALA A 54 -3.53 -8.94 -24.67
N LEU A 55 -2.91 -7.76 -24.65
CA LEU A 55 -1.55 -7.54 -25.20
C LEU A 55 -0.51 -8.38 -24.45
N GLN A 56 -0.55 -8.39 -23.12
CA GLN A 56 0.37 -9.22 -22.30
C GLN A 56 0.18 -10.72 -22.58
N LEU A 57 -1.06 -11.20 -22.62
CA LEU A 57 -1.37 -12.60 -22.87
C LEU A 57 -1.02 -13.05 -24.29
N TYR A 58 -1.10 -12.13 -25.27
CA TYR A 58 -0.65 -12.42 -26.63
C TYR A 58 0.87 -12.68 -26.71
N GLN A 59 1.64 -11.90 -25.94
CA GLN A 59 3.10 -12.02 -25.87
C GLN A 59 3.55 -13.19 -24.98
N HIS A 60 2.76 -13.55 -23.95
CA HIS A 60 3.09 -14.54 -22.92
C HIS A 60 2.03 -15.65 -22.84
N LYS A 61 1.97 -16.50 -23.84
CA LYS A 61 0.93 -17.54 -24.01
C LYS A 61 0.89 -18.60 -22.90
N ASN A 62 1.98 -18.72 -22.13
CA ASN A 62 2.08 -19.68 -21.02
C ASN A 62 1.41 -19.17 -19.75
N VAL A 63 1.13 -17.89 -19.64
CA VAL A 63 0.43 -17.31 -18.50
C VAL A 63 -1.03 -17.75 -18.54
N LYS A 64 -1.49 -18.35 -17.43
CA LYS A 64 -2.87 -18.86 -17.31
C LYS A 64 -3.61 -18.23 -16.12
N LYS A 65 -2.88 -17.59 -15.20
CA LYS A 65 -3.45 -16.98 -14.02
C LYS A 65 -3.01 -15.51 -13.92
N ILE A 66 -3.96 -14.67 -13.58
CA ILE A 66 -3.80 -13.22 -13.51
C ILE A 66 -4.26 -12.76 -12.12
N GLY A 67 -3.41 -12.06 -11.40
CA GLY A 67 -3.74 -11.44 -10.12
C GLY A 67 -3.86 -9.92 -10.27
N ILE A 68 -4.85 -9.34 -9.59
CA ILE A 68 -5.16 -7.91 -9.63
C ILE A 68 -5.23 -7.39 -8.20
N GLY A 69 -4.35 -6.46 -7.85
CA GLY A 69 -4.43 -5.63 -6.66
C GLY A 69 -5.08 -4.29 -7.00
N LEU A 70 -6.05 -3.84 -6.24
CA LEU A 70 -6.68 -2.54 -6.46
C LEU A 70 -7.21 -1.94 -5.15
N PRO A 71 -7.24 -0.60 -5.01
CA PRO A 71 -7.83 0.03 -3.84
C PRO A 71 -9.36 -0.17 -3.85
N GLY A 72 -9.97 -0.11 -2.67
CA GLY A 72 -11.42 -0.14 -2.55
C GLY A 72 -11.97 -1.36 -1.82
N ILE A 73 -13.28 -1.40 -1.75
CA ILE A 73 -14.07 -2.39 -1.02
C ILE A 73 -14.51 -3.50 -1.97
N LEU A 74 -14.23 -4.73 -1.61
CA LEU A 74 -14.54 -5.91 -2.41
C LEU A 74 -15.62 -6.77 -1.76
N THR A 75 -16.37 -7.52 -2.57
CA THR A 75 -17.20 -8.61 -2.04
C THR A 75 -16.32 -9.68 -1.38
N LYS A 76 -16.86 -10.38 -0.39
CA LYS A 76 -16.13 -11.42 0.36
C LYS A 76 -15.54 -12.52 -0.53
N ASN A 77 -16.20 -12.85 -1.63
CA ASN A 77 -15.71 -13.82 -2.62
C ASN A 77 -14.71 -13.24 -3.61
N ARG A 78 -14.33 -11.96 -3.49
CA ARG A 78 -13.34 -11.28 -4.33
C ARG A 78 -13.67 -11.26 -5.83
N ARG A 79 -14.95 -11.25 -6.19
CA ARG A 79 -15.37 -11.24 -7.60
C ARG A 79 -15.91 -9.90 -8.06
N THR A 80 -16.45 -9.10 -7.12
CA THR A 80 -17.07 -7.81 -7.43
C THR A 80 -16.39 -6.70 -6.64
N LEU A 81 -16.06 -5.62 -7.31
CA LEU A 81 -15.65 -4.35 -6.72
C LEU A 81 -16.91 -3.61 -6.27
N ILE A 82 -17.06 -3.36 -4.97
CA ILE A 82 -18.23 -2.66 -4.42
C ILE A 82 -18.06 -1.16 -4.61
N GLU A 83 -16.91 -0.63 -4.17
CA GLU A 83 -16.64 0.81 -4.17
C GLU A 83 -15.13 1.05 -4.31
N ILE A 84 -14.77 2.02 -5.15
CA ILE A 84 -13.39 2.49 -5.33
C ILE A 84 -13.35 4.00 -5.52
N THR A 85 -12.94 4.73 -4.50
CA THR A 85 -12.89 6.21 -4.55
C THR A 85 -12.03 6.75 -5.70
N ALA A 86 -10.96 6.04 -6.05
CA ALA A 86 -10.02 6.48 -7.08
C ALA A 86 -10.58 6.40 -8.52
N ILE A 87 -11.50 5.45 -8.77
CA ILE A 87 -12.04 5.14 -10.11
C ILE A 87 -13.54 4.84 -10.01
N PRO A 88 -14.37 5.80 -9.57
CA PRO A 88 -15.77 5.54 -9.20
C PRO A 88 -16.66 5.06 -10.37
N GLU A 89 -16.22 5.23 -11.61
CA GLU A 89 -16.92 4.72 -12.80
C GLU A 89 -16.96 3.20 -12.90
N ILE A 90 -16.17 2.48 -12.11
CA ILE A 90 -16.19 1.00 -12.07
C ILE A 90 -16.82 0.43 -10.79
N ASP A 91 -17.45 1.28 -9.96
CA ASP A 91 -18.19 0.82 -8.78
C ASP A 91 -19.27 -0.19 -9.15
N GLY A 92 -19.44 -1.19 -8.28
CA GLY A 92 -20.42 -2.27 -8.49
C GLY A 92 -20.06 -3.26 -9.60
N SER A 93 -18.86 -3.15 -10.21
CA SER A 93 -18.47 -4.00 -11.34
C SER A 93 -18.18 -5.44 -10.90
N PRO A 94 -18.83 -6.46 -11.50
CA PRO A 94 -18.47 -7.86 -11.33
C PRO A 94 -17.20 -8.18 -12.13
N MET A 95 -16.08 -7.56 -11.75
CA MET A 95 -14.88 -7.43 -12.56
C MET A 95 -14.29 -8.79 -12.95
N ILE A 96 -14.26 -9.75 -12.01
CA ILE A 96 -13.73 -11.09 -12.31
C ILE A 96 -14.61 -11.79 -13.34
N ASP A 97 -15.94 -11.74 -13.20
CA ASP A 97 -16.85 -12.39 -14.16
C ASP A 97 -16.76 -11.77 -15.56
N MET A 98 -16.56 -10.45 -15.63
CA MET A 98 -16.36 -9.74 -16.90
C MET A 98 -15.05 -10.14 -17.58
N LEU A 99 -13.96 -10.23 -16.82
CA LEU A 99 -12.65 -10.63 -17.33
C LEU A 99 -12.61 -12.10 -17.74
N GLU A 100 -13.15 -13.01 -16.93
CA GLU A 100 -13.23 -14.45 -17.29
C GLU A 100 -14.11 -14.69 -18.52
N LYS A 101 -15.18 -13.93 -18.70
CA LYS A 101 -15.99 -13.99 -19.92
C LYS A 101 -15.19 -13.58 -21.19
N ARG A 102 -14.31 -12.58 -21.05
CA ARG A 102 -13.46 -12.10 -22.16
C ARG A 102 -12.27 -13.04 -22.41
N PHE A 103 -11.75 -13.67 -21.36
CA PHE A 103 -10.57 -14.55 -21.41
C PHE A 103 -10.89 -15.93 -20.81
N PRO A 104 -11.71 -16.76 -21.47
CA PRO A 104 -12.27 -17.98 -20.89
C PRO A 104 -11.22 -19.09 -20.58
N GLU A 105 -9.99 -18.95 -21.11
CA GLU A 105 -8.90 -19.90 -20.83
C GLU A 105 -8.00 -19.47 -19.66
N HIS A 106 -8.36 -18.37 -18.97
CA HIS A 106 -7.55 -17.77 -17.91
C HIS A 106 -8.35 -17.65 -16.62
N GLN A 107 -7.64 -17.72 -15.49
CA GLN A 107 -8.19 -17.53 -14.15
C GLN A 107 -7.77 -16.16 -13.61
N PHE A 108 -8.70 -15.44 -13.01
CA PHE A 108 -8.47 -14.13 -12.43
C PHE A 108 -8.68 -14.15 -10.91
N PHE A 109 -7.79 -13.48 -10.20
CA PHE A 109 -7.82 -13.28 -8.78
C PHE A 109 -7.75 -11.79 -8.48
N MET A 110 -8.50 -11.34 -7.48
CA MET A 110 -8.56 -9.92 -7.12
C MET A 110 -8.45 -9.75 -5.61
N GLU A 111 -7.70 -8.76 -5.17
CA GLU A 111 -7.58 -8.42 -3.76
C GLU A 111 -7.37 -6.90 -3.60
N ASN A 112 -7.62 -6.40 -2.38
CA ASN A 112 -7.26 -5.03 -2.01
C ASN A 112 -5.74 -4.81 -2.18
N ASP A 113 -5.34 -3.60 -2.57
CA ASP A 113 -3.96 -3.24 -2.89
C ASP A 113 -3.00 -3.38 -1.69
N ALA A 114 -3.43 -3.01 -0.49
CA ALA A 114 -2.62 -3.17 0.72
C ALA A 114 -2.46 -4.65 1.11
N ASN A 115 -3.51 -5.44 0.96
CA ASN A 115 -3.47 -6.89 1.15
C ASN A 115 -2.53 -7.55 0.13
N ALA A 116 -2.63 -7.16 -1.14
CA ALA A 116 -1.73 -7.62 -2.18
C ALA A 116 -0.28 -7.25 -1.85
N ALA A 117 0.00 -5.99 -1.50
CA ALA A 117 1.36 -5.56 -1.16
C ALA A 117 1.94 -6.33 0.04
N ALA A 118 1.13 -6.64 1.06
CA ALA A 118 1.55 -7.48 2.18
C ALA A 118 1.95 -8.89 1.74
N LEU A 119 1.18 -9.51 0.82
CA LEU A 119 1.54 -10.81 0.23
C LEU A 119 2.81 -10.70 -0.62
N GLY A 120 3.01 -9.58 -1.34
CA GLY A 120 4.24 -9.32 -2.07
C GLY A 120 5.47 -9.39 -1.15
N GLU A 121 5.44 -8.66 -0.04
CA GLU A 121 6.51 -8.70 0.97
C GLU A 121 6.68 -10.11 1.54
N PHE A 122 5.59 -10.80 1.84
CA PHE A 122 5.64 -12.14 2.41
C PHE A 122 6.33 -13.16 1.47
N TYR A 123 6.03 -13.13 0.19
CA TYR A 123 6.54 -14.13 -0.75
C TYR A 123 7.86 -13.75 -1.44
N PHE A 124 8.11 -12.45 -1.63
CA PHE A 124 9.18 -11.98 -2.51
C PHE A 124 10.19 -11.03 -1.86
N SER A 125 9.97 -10.62 -0.59
CA SER A 125 10.98 -9.83 0.12
C SER A 125 12.35 -10.52 0.06
N PRO A 126 13.45 -9.79 -0.10
CA PRO A 126 14.79 -10.33 0.02
C PRO A 126 15.01 -11.14 1.32
N ASP A 127 14.33 -10.73 2.38
CA ASP A 127 14.37 -11.36 3.70
C ASP A 127 13.21 -12.35 3.93
N LYS A 128 12.57 -12.86 2.86
CA LYS A 128 11.39 -13.74 2.97
C LYS A 128 11.57 -14.94 3.90
N ALA A 129 12.77 -15.46 4.02
CA ALA A 129 13.09 -16.56 4.94
C ALA A 129 12.96 -16.16 6.41
N LEU A 130 12.99 -14.86 6.72
CA LEU A 130 12.83 -14.30 8.06
C LEU A 130 11.47 -13.64 8.28
N MET A 131 10.57 -13.73 7.28
CA MET A 131 9.22 -13.17 7.41
C MET A 131 8.44 -13.97 8.45
N PRO A 132 7.84 -13.28 9.43
CA PRO A 132 7.02 -13.93 10.45
C PRO A 132 5.72 -14.47 9.84
N GLU A 133 5.13 -15.48 10.49
CA GLU A 133 3.84 -16.02 10.09
C GLU A 133 2.69 -15.04 10.34
N ASP A 134 2.86 -14.19 11.38
CA ASP A 134 1.92 -13.13 11.75
C ASP A 134 2.60 -11.78 11.69
N PHE A 135 2.03 -10.88 10.92
CA PHE A 135 2.50 -9.48 10.84
C PHE A 135 1.40 -8.53 10.39
N VAL A 136 1.59 -7.26 10.72
CA VAL A 136 0.83 -6.14 10.17
C VAL A 136 1.67 -5.43 9.14
N PHE A 137 1.08 -5.12 8.01
CA PHE A 137 1.67 -4.28 6.97
C PHE A 137 0.87 -2.97 6.89
N ILE A 138 1.58 -1.85 6.94
CA ILE A 138 1.00 -0.50 6.77
C ILE A 138 1.62 0.12 5.53
N THR A 139 0.82 0.54 4.60
CA THR A 139 1.26 1.28 3.41
C THR A 139 0.96 2.76 3.57
N LEU A 140 2.00 3.59 3.40
CA LEU A 140 1.93 5.04 3.47
C LEU A 140 2.14 5.61 2.06
N GLY A 141 1.16 6.36 1.58
CA GLY A 141 1.20 6.90 0.22
C GLY A 141 0.24 8.08 0.05
N THR A 142 -0.59 8.06 -1.00
CA THR A 142 -1.69 9.01 -1.18
C THR A 142 -2.59 8.98 0.05
N GLY A 143 -2.90 7.77 0.54
CA GLY A 143 -3.61 7.50 1.77
C GLY A 143 -2.81 6.59 2.71
N VAL A 144 -3.52 5.93 3.62
CA VAL A 144 -3.00 4.94 4.58
C VAL A 144 -3.79 3.66 4.45
N GLY A 145 -3.19 2.65 3.87
CA GLY A 145 -3.75 1.30 3.82
C GLY A 145 -3.11 0.38 4.86
N GLY A 146 -3.73 -0.76 5.07
CA GLY A 146 -3.20 -1.78 5.97
C GLY A 146 -3.64 -3.19 5.60
N ALA A 147 -2.84 -4.14 6.04
CA ALA A 147 -3.14 -5.56 5.98
C ALA A 147 -2.65 -6.25 7.25
N ALA A 148 -3.32 -7.31 7.66
CA ALA A 148 -2.79 -8.24 8.64
C ALA A 148 -2.65 -9.63 7.99
N VAL A 149 -1.51 -10.25 8.19
CA VAL A 149 -1.28 -11.66 7.87
C VAL A 149 -1.29 -12.42 9.18
N ILE A 150 -2.12 -13.46 9.27
CA ILE A 150 -2.28 -14.31 10.44
C ILE A 150 -2.24 -15.75 9.94
N ASP A 151 -1.42 -16.59 10.57
CA ASP A 151 -1.19 -17.96 10.12
C ASP A 151 -0.85 -18.02 8.61
N ARG A 152 0.00 -17.08 8.16
CA ARG A 152 0.46 -16.93 6.76
C ARG A 152 -0.65 -16.60 5.75
N LYS A 153 -1.81 -16.12 6.21
CA LYS A 153 -2.97 -15.77 5.37
C LYS A 153 -3.42 -14.35 5.65
N ILE A 154 -3.93 -13.68 4.65
CA ILE A 154 -4.57 -12.37 4.83
C ILE A 154 -5.77 -12.50 5.76
N PHE A 155 -5.80 -11.67 6.78
CA PHE A 155 -6.94 -11.53 7.69
C PHE A 155 -8.01 -10.65 7.03
N LEU A 156 -9.05 -11.29 6.56
CA LEU A 156 -10.13 -10.64 5.81
C LEU A 156 -11.25 -10.08 6.71
N GLY A 157 -11.32 -10.48 7.97
CA GLY A 157 -12.44 -10.13 8.86
C GLY A 157 -13.76 -10.80 8.48
N GLY A 158 -14.86 -10.24 8.95
CA GLY A 158 -16.21 -10.81 8.76
C GLY A 158 -16.69 -10.80 7.32
N ASP A 159 -16.62 -9.64 6.66
CA ASP A 159 -17.13 -9.41 5.30
C ASP A 159 -16.01 -9.20 4.26
N GLY A 160 -14.76 -9.40 4.67
CA GLY A 160 -13.64 -9.41 3.75
C GLY A 160 -12.86 -8.10 3.62
N ASN A 161 -13.23 -7.05 4.33
CA ASN A 161 -12.62 -5.72 4.21
C ASN A 161 -12.07 -5.23 5.56
N ALA A 162 -11.40 -6.12 6.29
CA ALA A 162 -10.69 -5.76 7.52
C ALA A 162 -9.41 -4.97 7.22
N MET A 163 -8.86 -4.34 8.25
CA MET A 163 -7.59 -3.63 8.20
C MET A 163 -7.60 -2.35 7.36
N GLU A 164 -8.56 -1.48 7.68
CA GLU A 164 -8.65 -0.11 7.14
C GLU A 164 -8.12 0.94 8.16
N PRO A 165 -6.82 0.92 8.53
CA PRO A 165 -6.27 1.79 9.56
C PRO A 165 -6.32 3.27 9.18
N GLY A 166 -6.33 3.59 7.90
CA GLY A 166 -6.47 4.97 7.41
C GLY A 166 -7.83 5.58 7.75
N HIS A 167 -8.86 4.75 7.90
CA HIS A 167 -10.22 5.19 8.17
C HIS A 167 -10.61 5.21 9.65
N VAL A 168 -9.70 4.84 10.56
CA VAL A 168 -9.98 4.96 12.01
C VAL A 168 -10.01 6.44 12.45
N PRO A 169 -10.84 6.78 13.45
CA PRO A 169 -10.84 8.13 14.00
C PRO A 169 -9.47 8.55 14.52
N SER A 170 -9.09 9.80 14.27
CA SER A 170 -7.82 10.37 14.63
C SER A 170 -7.98 11.83 15.08
N LYS A 171 -6.92 12.60 15.07
CA LYS A 171 -6.85 13.99 15.51
C LYS A 171 -7.86 14.89 14.77
N ASN A 172 -8.37 15.90 15.50
CA ASN A 172 -9.26 16.95 14.96
C ASN A 172 -10.60 16.44 14.38
N GLY A 173 -11.11 15.29 14.88
CA GLY A 173 -12.36 14.72 14.38
C GLY A 173 -12.28 14.19 12.94
N LYS A 174 -11.09 13.98 12.44
CA LYS A 174 -10.82 13.40 11.12
C LYS A 174 -10.39 11.93 11.24
N VAL A 175 -10.51 11.18 10.19
CA VAL A 175 -9.87 9.86 10.08
C VAL A 175 -8.36 10.01 9.91
N LEU A 176 -7.59 8.97 10.23
CA LEU A 176 -6.13 9.02 10.22
C LEU A 176 -5.56 9.48 8.87
N GLU A 177 -6.04 8.93 7.77
CA GLU A 177 -5.59 9.29 6.42
C GLU A 177 -5.70 10.80 6.15
N ARG A 178 -6.73 11.47 6.69
CA ARG A 178 -6.94 12.92 6.58
C ARG A 178 -6.03 13.75 7.50
N ASN A 179 -5.07 13.11 8.15
CA ASN A 179 -4.00 13.76 8.91
C ASN A 179 -2.61 13.38 8.39
N VAL A 180 -2.44 12.14 7.85
CA VAL A 180 -1.11 11.61 7.50
C VAL A 180 -0.99 11.13 6.05
N GLY A 181 -2.00 11.34 5.20
CA GLY A 181 -1.90 11.12 3.77
C GLY A 181 -0.94 12.14 3.10
N LYS A 182 -0.41 11.81 1.94
CA LYS A 182 0.56 12.66 1.22
C LYS A 182 0.10 14.12 1.09
N LYS A 183 -1.15 14.34 0.70
CA LYS A 183 -1.72 15.69 0.53
C LYS A 183 -1.75 16.45 1.85
N GLU A 184 -2.16 15.78 2.90
CA GLU A 184 -2.32 16.32 4.25
C GLU A 184 -0.96 16.63 4.89
N ILE A 185 0.07 15.80 4.66
CA ILE A 185 1.45 16.08 5.04
C ILE A 185 1.94 17.36 4.38
N LEU A 186 1.70 17.53 3.07
CA LEU A 186 2.12 18.73 2.35
C LEU A 186 1.37 19.98 2.81
N GLN A 187 0.10 19.86 3.15
CA GLN A 187 -0.67 20.93 3.75
C GLN A 187 -0.11 21.31 5.12
N LEU A 188 0.12 20.33 6.00
CA LEU A 188 0.74 20.55 7.32
C LEU A 188 2.10 21.25 7.18
N ALA A 189 2.93 20.77 6.24
CA ALA A 189 4.23 21.37 5.98
C ALA A 189 4.12 22.85 5.56
N THR A 190 3.16 23.16 4.70
CA THR A 190 2.89 24.54 4.26
C THR A 190 2.44 25.44 5.42
N GLU A 191 1.50 24.93 6.24
CA GLU A 191 0.99 25.65 7.43
C GLU A 191 2.09 25.89 8.47
N MET A 192 2.88 24.88 8.80
CA MET A 192 3.98 25.00 9.75
C MET A 192 5.08 25.92 9.21
N ARG A 193 5.41 25.83 7.90
CA ARG A 193 6.40 26.71 7.27
C ARG A 193 5.99 28.19 7.33
N ALA A 194 4.71 28.50 7.14
CA ALA A 194 4.21 29.88 7.16
C ALA A 194 4.38 30.58 8.53
N SER A 195 4.35 29.81 9.61
CA SER A 195 4.51 30.31 11.00
C SER A 195 5.92 30.14 11.56
N TYR A 196 6.81 29.43 10.84
CA TYR A 196 8.16 29.13 11.33
C TYR A 196 9.11 30.29 11.09
N THR A 197 9.74 30.75 12.16
CA THR A 197 10.68 31.88 12.14
C THR A 197 12.15 31.49 12.15
N GLY A 198 12.43 30.17 12.34
CA GLY A 198 13.78 29.62 12.34
C GLY A 198 14.37 29.47 10.92
N LYS A 199 15.62 29.05 10.87
CA LYS A 199 16.25 28.68 9.60
C LYS A 199 15.69 27.33 9.13
N THR A 200 15.39 27.22 7.85
CA THR A 200 14.91 25.98 7.24
C THR A 200 15.31 25.90 5.77
N LEU A 201 15.51 24.68 5.28
CA LEU A 201 15.77 24.38 3.87
C LEU A 201 14.48 24.37 3.04
N LEU A 202 13.30 24.34 3.69
CA LEU A 202 12.02 24.39 3.02
C LEU A 202 11.71 25.81 2.58
N THR A 203 11.78 26.07 1.28
CA THR A 203 11.58 27.41 0.72
C THR A 203 10.10 27.82 0.76
N SER A 204 9.85 29.11 0.98
CA SER A 204 8.49 29.68 1.02
C SER A 204 7.93 30.01 -0.37
N ASP A 205 8.81 30.08 -1.36
CA ASP A 205 8.54 30.45 -2.77
C ASP A 205 8.44 29.23 -3.69
N GLY A 206 8.68 28.02 -3.16
CA GLY A 206 8.59 26.76 -3.87
C GLY A 206 7.46 25.87 -3.39
N THR A 207 7.02 24.93 -4.22
CA THR A 207 6.11 23.88 -3.82
C THR A 207 6.86 22.87 -2.95
N ILE A 208 6.48 22.75 -1.67
CA ILE A 208 7.03 21.72 -0.79
C ILE A 208 6.58 20.35 -1.33
N SER A 209 7.54 19.42 -1.46
CA SER A 209 7.26 18.03 -1.83
C SER A 209 7.67 17.08 -0.70
N THR A 210 7.13 15.88 -0.70
CA THR A 210 7.55 14.85 0.29
C THR A 210 9.03 14.50 0.16
N THR A 211 9.58 14.53 -1.05
CA THR A 211 11.02 14.36 -1.29
C THR A 211 11.84 15.51 -0.67
N ALA A 212 11.39 16.76 -0.86
CA ALA A 212 12.07 17.92 -0.24
C ALA A 212 12.03 17.84 1.30
N LEU A 213 10.90 17.35 1.88
CA LEU A 213 10.80 17.13 3.33
C LEU A 213 11.77 16.05 3.83
N VAL A 214 11.95 14.97 3.08
CA VAL A 214 12.91 13.92 3.42
C VAL A 214 14.34 14.47 3.35
N VAL A 215 14.72 15.11 2.25
CA VAL A 215 16.07 15.69 2.09
C VAL A 215 16.37 16.74 3.17
N ALA A 216 15.42 17.61 3.50
CA ALA A 216 15.60 18.57 4.57
C ALA A 216 15.80 17.89 5.93
N ALA A 217 15.05 16.82 6.22
CA ALA A 217 15.20 16.05 7.45
C ALA A 217 16.55 15.32 7.53
N GLU A 218 17.07 14.81 6.40
CA GLU A 218 18.41 14.21 6.31
C GLU A 218 19.51 15.21 6.66
N GLU A 219 19.32 16.48 6.30
CA GLU A 219 20.24 17.59 6.64
C GLU A 219 20.01 18.16 8.07
N GLY A 220 19.11 17.54 8.85
CA GLY A 220 18.83 17.96 10.22
C GLY A 220 17.94 19.20 10.35
N ASP A 221 17.16 19.55 9.33
CA ASP A 221 16.23 20.68 9.37
C ASP A 221 15.16 20.47 10.45
N GLU A 222 15.13 21.37 11.44
CA GLU A 222 14.25 21.26 12.60
C GLU A 222 12.76 21.27 12.22
N LEU A 223 12.39 22.07 11.21
CA LEU A 223 11.00 22.15 10.74
C LEU A 223 10.58 20.84 10.06
N ALA A 224 11.40 20.29 9.18
CA ALA A 224 11.14 19.03 8.51
C ALA A 224 11.03 17.86 9.52
N LEU A 225 11.95 17.81 10.49
CA LEU A 225 11.91 16.84 11.57
C LEU A 225 10.65 16.99 12.44
N ALA A 226 10.20 18.22 12.74
CA ALA A 226 8.97 18.46 13.50
C ALA A 226 7.72 17.98 12.74
N ILE A 227 7.68 18.16 11.42
CA ILE A 227 6.59 17.65 10.56
C ILE A 227 6.54 16.12 10.63
N TRP A 228 7.67 15.43 10.39
CA TRP A 228 7.72 13.98 10.45
C TRP A 228 7.43 13.43 11.85
N ASN A 229 7.83 14.14 12.91
CA ASN A 229 7.50 13.78 14.29
C ASN A 229 5.98 13.80 14.55
N GLU A 230 5.26 14.78 14.04
CA GLU A 230 3.78 14.83 14.14
C GLU A 230 3.15 13.63 13.42
N ILE A 231 3.60 13.33 12.20
CA ILE A 231 3.12 12.18 11.42
C ILE A 231 3.40 10.85 12.14
N GLY A 232 4.61 10.66 12.63
CA GLY A 232 4.98 9.45 13.37
C GLY A 232 4.23 9.30 14.69
N THR A 233 3.89 10.41 15.37
CA THR A 233 3.05 10.39 16.57
C THR A 233 1.67 9.83 16.29
N LEU A 234 1.00 10.31 15.24
CA LEU A 234 -0.34 9.85 14.84
C LEU A 234 -0.34 8.40 14.38
N LEU A 235 0.68 7.98 13.64
CA LEU A 235 0.87 6.58 13.27
C LEU A 235 1.13 5.68 14.49
N GLY A 236 1.91 6.17 15.46
CA GLY A 236 2.15 5.46 16.72
C GLY A 236 0.87 5.22 17.51
N ASP A 237 0.00 6.21 17.63
CA ASP A 237 -1.30 6.08 18.31
C ASP A 237 -2.20 5.03 17.63
N MET A 238 -2.21 5.00 16.31
CA MET A 238 -2.92 3.97 15.54
C MET A 238 -2.32 2.59 15.78
N LEU A 239 -0.98 2.47 15.75
CA LEU A 239 -0.30 1.19 15.99
C LEU A 239 -0.56 0.65 17.41
N VAL A 240 -0.63 1.50 18.43
CA VAL A 240 -1.05 1.11 19.79
C VAL A 240 -2.40 0.39 19.75
N SER A 241 -3.36 0.95 19.01
CA SER A 241 -4.69 0.36 18.88
C SER A 241 -4.65 -0.99 18.16
N LEU A 242 -3.92 -1.09 17.06
CA LEU A 242 -3.79 -2.35 16.31
C LEU A 242 -3.11 -3.45 17.13
N ILE A 243 -2.01 -3.11 17.83
CA ILE A 243 -1.30 -4.07 18.68
C ILE A 243 -2.21 -4.57 19.82
N ARG A 244 -3.02 -3.69 20.40
CA ARG A 244 -3.95 -4.08 21.45
C ARG A 244 -5.10 -4.97 20.97
N ILE A 245 -5.55 -4.79 19.73
CA ILE A 245 -6.68 -5.53 19.14
C ILE A 245 -6.23 -6.87 18.57
N LEU A 246 -5.08 -6.90 17.87
CA LEU A 246 -4.62 -8.09 17.13
C LEU A 246 -3.56 -8.90 17.89
N ASP A 247 -2.87 -8.30 18.86
CA ASP A 247 -1.68 -8.85 19.54
C ASP A 247 -0.56 -9.31 18.59
N ILE A 248 -0.46 -8.67 17.41
CA ILE A 248 0.61 -8.90 16.44
C ILE A 248 1.75 -7.91 16.71
N LYS A 249 2.98 -8.43 16.81
CA LYS A 249 4.18 -7.68 17.21
C LYS A 249 5.18 -7.44 16.09
N ASN A 250 4.91 -7.95 14.90
CA ASN A 250 5.74 -7.69 13.74
C ASN A 250 5.00 -6.71 12.82
N ILE A 251 5.58 -5.52 12.63
CA ILE A 251 4.97 -4.44 11.84
C ILE A 251 5.92 -4.05 10.73
N PHE A 252 5.41 -3.99 9.51
CA PHE A 252 6.13 -3.53 8.33
C PHE A 252 5.50 -2.24 7.82
N ILE A 253 6.33 -1.24 7.56
CA ILE A 253 5.93 0.06 7.01
C ILE A 253 6.45 0.16 5.57
N GLY A 254 5.54 0.23 4.61
CA GLY A 254 5.83 0.32 3.18
C GLY A 254 5.13 1.49 2.50
N GLY A 255 5.02 1.40 1.17
CA GLY A 255 4.38 2.42 0.34
C GLY A 255 5.31 3.53 -0.11
N GLY A 256 4.78 4.47 -0.91
CA GLY A 256 5.55 5.53 -1.55
C GLY A 256 6.19 6.56 -0.60
N LEU A 257 5.74 6.62 0.67
CA LEU A 257 6.34 7.47 1.70
C LEU A 257 7.34 6.72 2.60
N SER A 258 7.70 5.48 2.28
CA SER A 258 8.65 4.68 3.07
C SER A 258 10.06 5.30 3.16
N ALA A 259 10.41 6.28 2.32
CA ALA A 259 11.64 7.07 2.47
C ALA A 259 11.67 7.90 3.76
N SER A 260 10.49 8.25 4.33
CA SER A 260 10.42 8.97 5.60
C SER A 260 10.51 8.07 6.84
N TYR A 261 10.67 6.76 6.67
CA TYR A 261 10.64 5.77 7.74
C TYR A 261 11.53 6.15 8.93
N ASP A 262 12.79 6.50 8.68
CA ASP A 262 13.76 6.80 9.73
C ASP A 262 13.40 8.05 10.55
N PHE A 263 12.60 8.96 9.99
CA PHE A 263 12.15 10.21 10.62
C PHE A 263 10.84 10.05 11.39
N ILE A 264 9.96 9.11 10.98
CA ILE A 264 8.70 8.82 11.68
C ILE A 264 8.87 7.80 12.81
N LEU A 265 9.82 6.87 12.68
CA LEU A 265 10.04 5.78 13.62
C LEU A 265 10.25 6.24 15.07
N PRO A 266 11.11 7.25 15.38
CA PRO A 266 11.34 7.65 16.76
C PRO A 266 10.08 8.13 17.49
N SER A 267 9.19 8.85 16.80
CA SER A 267 7.93 9.32 17.39
C SER A 267 6.88 8.21 17.49
N MET A 268 6.84 7.28 16.54
CA MET A 268 6.03 6.06 16.69
C MET A 268 6.45 5.26 17.92
N GLU A 269 7.75 4.96 18.07
CA GLU A 269 8.27 4.24 19.25
C GLU A 269 8.00 4.94 20.55
N LYS A 270 8.07 6.28 20.57
CA LYS A 270 7.71 7.07 21.74
C LYS A 270 6.26 6.85 22.16
N GLN A 271 5.30 6.83 21.23
CA GLN A 271 3.90 6.56 21.53
C GLN A 271 3.69 5.12 22.01
N LEU A 272 4.32 4.16 21.35
CA LEU A 272 4.26 2.76 21.77
C LEU A 272 4.78 2.57 23.19
N ASN A 273 5.93 3.15 23.50
CA ASN A 273 6.51 3.09 24.86
C ASN A 273 5.66 3.82 25.92
N TYR A 274 4.92 4.85 25.53
CA TYR A 274 4.04 5.58 26.44
C TYR A 274 2.76 4.79 26.77
N TRP A 275 2.15 4.14 25.78
CA TRP A 275 0.85 3.50 25.92
C TRP A 275 0.89 2.00 26.20
N LEU A 276 1.94 1.31 25.78
CA LEU A 276 2.05 -0.14 25.91
C LEU A 276 2.86 -0.53 27.15
N THR A 277 2.43 -1.61 27.78
CA THR A 277 3.19 -2.22 28.88
C THR A 277 4.37 -3.03 28.36
N PRO A 278 5.39 -3.34 29.19
CA PRO A 278 6.53 -4.17 28.77
C PRO A 278 6.15 -5.48 28.10
N ALA A 279 5.03 -6.11 28.50
CA ALA A 279 4.56 -7.36 27.90
C ALA A 279 4.16 -7.21 26.42
N TYR A 280 3.67 -6.04 25.99
CA TYR A 280 3.39 -5.76 24.59
C TYR A 280 4.63 -5.32 23.83
N LEU A 281 5.57 -4.65 24.48
CA LEU A 281 6.82 -4.17 23.87
C LEU A 281 7.84 -5.30 23.67
N GLU A 282 7.75 -6.34 24.49
CA GLU A 282 8.61 -7.52 24.32
C GLU A 282 8.39 -8.15 22.94
N LYS A 283 9.46 -8.30 22.19
CA LYS A 283 9.48 -8.83 20.80
C LYS A 283 8.76 -7.96 19.77
N LEU A 284 8.30 -6.75 20.13
CA LEU A 284 7.76 -5.81 19.14
C LEU A 284 8.85 -5.38 18.17
N THR A 285 8.56 -5.51 16.89
CA THR A 285 9.45 -5.04 15.82
C THR A 285 8.67 -4.15 14.85
N ILE A 286 9.28 -3.03 14.49
CA ILE A 286 8.79 -2.19 13.40
C ILE A 286 9.91 -2.16 12.37
N LYS A 287 9.63 -2.54 11.14
CA LYS A 287 10.60 -2.62 10.06
C LYS A 287 10.12 -1.91 8.82
N LYS A 288 11.05 -1.39 8.04
CA LYS A 288 10.77 -0.91 6.70
C LYS A 288 10.55 -2.09 5.76
N ALA A 289 9.49 -2.04 4.97
CA ALA A 289 9.23 -2.99 3.90
C ALA A 289 10.28 -2.83 2.77
N LEU A 290 10.65 -3.90 2.11
CA LEU A 290 11.82 -3.94 1.23
C LEU A 290 11.51 -3.90 -0.26
N LEU A 291 10.30 -4.29 -0.68
CA LEU A 291 9.92 -4.32 -2.10
C LEU A 291 9.56 -2.95 -2.68
N GLY A 292 9.33 -1.96 -1.82
CA GLY A 292 9.03 -0.59 -2.26
C GLY A 292 7.85 -0.51 -3.22
N ASN A 293 8.08 0.05 -4.41
CA ASN A 293 7.03 0.25 -5.42
C ASN A 293 6.61 -1.02 -6.17
N ASP A 294 7.29 -2.14 -5.98
CA ASP A 294 7.00 -3.41 -6.65
C ASP A 294 6.11 -4.32 -5.79
N ALA A 295 5.91 -3.98 -4.51
CA ALA A 295 5.15 -4.78 -3.56
C ALA A 295 3.73 -5.08 -4.04
N GLY A 296 3.00 -4.08 -4.58
CA GLY A 296 1.64 -4.25 -5.10
C GLY A 296 1.59 -5.20 -6.29
N LEU A 297 2.48 -5.02 -7.27
CA LEU A 297 2.52 -5.85 -8.48
C LEU A 297 2.93 -7.30 -8.15
N LEU A 298 3.97 -7.49 -7.34
CA LEU A 298 4.42 -8.80 -6.90
C LEU A 298 3.35 -9.50 -6.06
N GLY A 299 2.69 -8.73 -5.19
CA GLY A 299 1.58 -9.21 -4.38
C GLY A 299 0.38 -9.62 -5.21
N ALA A 300 -0.01 -8.83 -6.21
CA ALA A 300 -1.05 -9.19 -7.14
C ALA A 300 -0.74 -10.54 -7.83
N ALA A 301 0.49 -10.73 -8.32
CA ALA A 301 0.90 -12.00 -8.91
C ALA A 301 0.83 -13.17 -7.89
N SER A 302 1.14 -12.92 -6.61
CA SER A 302 1.10 -13.97 -5.57
C SER A 302 -0.31 -14.47 -5.26
N LEU A 303 -1.37 -13.75 -5.64
CA LEU A 303 -2.75 -14.24 -5.55
C LEU A 303 -3.01 -15.49 -6.40
N CYS A 304 -2.09 -15.78 -7.32
CA CYS A 304 -2.17 -16.93 -8.23
C CYS A 304 -1.59 -18.24 -7.68
N PHE A 305 -0.98 -18.20 -6.48
CA PHE A 305 -0.25 -19.32 -5.86
C PHE A 305 -1.17 -20.42 -5.35
#